data_d7da3b06d6b8749acabdbc64d6ac05b9
#
_entry.id   d7da3b06d6b8749acabdbc64d6ac05b9
#
_cell.length_a   1.000
_cell.length_b   1.000
_cell.length_c   1.000
_cell.angle_alpha   90.00
_cell.angle_beta   90.00
_cell.angle_gamma   90.00
#
_symmetry.space_group_name_H-M   'P 1'
#
loop_
_entity.id
_entity.type
_entity.pdbx_description
1 polymer ?
#
loop_
_entity_poly.entity_id
_entity_poly.type
_entity_poly.pdbx_seq_one_letter_code
_entity_poly.pdbx_strand_id
1 'polypeptide(L)'
;MLNVQFVNAWLKEDWKLEADAKAFWAKLGLISPEERDRRVKELCALGYLDGQVVVVSTVTVSPVPQVRARLGMYRCAVDPDFRRQDLAERISGYTRQVLEMWSVENPQEKVLGYGAIIQAPELMMHKGLEPVWHDWGTDLVLAGYTQRGEQIRVGWFRHAKLEPSQRPEGTAQ
;
A
#
# COMPACT_ATOMS: atom_id res chain seq x y z
N MET A 1 -0.54 -10.65 21.14
CA MET A 1 -0.14 -10.00 19.88
C MET A 1 1.18 -10.62 19.43
N LEU A 2 1.29 -11.09 18.18
CA LEU A 2 2.52 -11.65 17.64
C LEU A 2 3.63 -10.59 17.59
N ASN A 3 4.83 -10.97 18.01
CA ASN A 3 6.00 -10.08 17.95
C ASN A 3 6.63 -10.13 16.53
N VAL A 4 5.97 -9.49 15.57
CA VAL A 4 6.46 -9.42 14.20
C VAL A 4 7.37 -8.22 14.04
N GLN A 5 8.60 -8.47 13.57
CA GLN A 5 9.56 -7.45 13.23
C GLN A 5 9.36 -7.00 11.79
N PHE A 6 9.04 -5.71 11.59
CA PHE A 6 8.93 -5.12 10.26
C PHE A 6 10.29 -4.57 9.78
N VAL A 7 10.60 -4.82 8.53
CA VAL A 7 11.84 -4.38 7.87
C VAL A 7 11.48 -3.54 6.66
N ASN A 8 12.07 -2.35 6.59
CA ASN A 8 11.95 -1.46 5.44
C ASN A 8 12.79 -1.98 4.27
N ALA A 9 12.16 -2.22 3.12
CA ALA A 9 12.79 -2.64 1.88
C ALA A 9 12.59 -1.62 0.74
N TRP A 10 11.95 -0.48 1.00
CA TRP A 10 11.60 0.52 0.00
C TRP A 10 12.83 1.08 -0.70
N LEU A 11 12.92 0.86 -2.00
CA LEU A 11 14.02 1.27 -2.88
C LEU A 11 15.41 0.80 -2.42
N LYS A 12 15.46 -0.28 -1.65
CA LYS A 12 16.71 -0.92 -1.26
C LYS A 12 17.03 -2.05 -2.23
N GLU A 13 18.22 -2.02 -2.78
CA GLU A 13 18.77 -3.12 -3.57
C GLU A 13 19.38 -4.17 -2.63
N ASP A 14 18.52 -4.82 -1.83
CA ASP A 14 18.92 -5.84 -0.86
C ASP A 14 18.49 -7.21 -1.38
N TRP A 15 19.45 -7.96 -1.91
CA TRP A 15 19.22 -9.28 -2.50
C TRP A 15 18.57 -10.27 -1.51
N LYS A 16 18.87 -10.13 -0.21
CA LYS A 16 18.32 -11.03 0.81
C LYS A 16 16.84 -10.76 1.02
N LEU A 17 16.43 -9.50 1.16
CA LEU A 17 15.04 -9.13 1.27
C LEU A 17 14.25 -9.50 0.01
N GLU A 18 14.85 -9.33 -1.17
CA GLU A 18 14.26 -9.77 -2.45
C GLU A 18 14.05 -11.28 -2.50
N ALA A 19 15.04 -12.06 -2.08
CA ALA A 19 14.97 -13.52 -2.05
C ALA A 19 13.90 -14.00 -1.04
N ASP A 20 13.87 -13.42 0.14
CA ASP A 20 12.89 -13.73 1.18
C ASP A 20 11.45 -13.44 0.71
N ALA A 21 11.21 -12.30 0.04
CA ALA A 21 9.91 -11.97 -0.53
C ALA A 21 9.49 -12.94 -1.64
N LYS A 22 10.40 -13.29 -2.55
CA LYS A 22 10.14 -14.27 -3.62
C LYS A 22 9.82 -15.65 -3.06
N ALA A 23 10.55 -16.10 -2.03
CA ALA A 23 10.30 -17.38 -1.35
C ALA A 23 8.91 -17.38 -0.67
N PHE A 24 8.55 -16.27 -0.01
CA PHE A 24 7.23 -16.09 0.60
C PHE A 24 6.10 -16.22 -0.44
N TRP A 25 6.18 -15.50 -1.55
CA TRP A 25 5.15 -15.60 -2.60
C TRP A 25 5.13 -16.97 -3.27
N ALA A 26 6.29 -17.64 -3.41
CA ALA A 26 6.35 -19.00 -3.93
C ALA A 26 5.65 -20.01 -3.00
N LYS A 27 5.90 -19.91 -1.68
CA LYS A 27 5.23 -20.72 -0.65
C LYS A 27 3.71 -20.58 -0.73
N LEU A 28 3.22 -19.36 -0.92
CA LEU A 28 1.79 -19.07 -0.97
C LEU A 28 1.14 -19.43 -2.31
N GLY A 29 1.92 -19.65 -3.37
CA GLY A 29 1.40 -19.95 -4.71
C GLY A 29 0.54 -18.84 -5.33
N LEU A 30 0.71 -17.59 -4.88
CA LEU A 30 -0.16 -16.46 -5.24
C LEU A 30 0.12 -15.89 -6.64
N ILE A 31 1.36 -15.97 -7.09
CA ILE A 31 1.82 -15.33 -8.34
C ILE A 31 2.86 -16.19 -9.04
N SER A 32 2.95 -16.05 -10.38
CA SER A 32 3.92 -16.78 -11.19
C SER A 32 5.38 -16.36 -10.90
N PRO A 33 6.39 -17.16 -11.29
CA PRO A 33 7.78 -16.77 -11.14
C PRO A 33 8.10 -15.43 -11.80
N GLU A 34 7.61 -15.20 -13.01
CA GLU A 34 7.83 -13.96 -13.77
C GLU A 34 7.19 -12.76 -13.06
N GLU A 35 6.00 -12.96 -12.49
CA GLU A 35 5.34 -11.91 -11.70
C GLU A 35 6.09 -11.62 -10.40
N ARG A 36 6.68 -12.63 -9.77
CA ARG A 36 7.54 -12.44 -8.58
C ARG A 36 8.76 -11.57 -8.89
N ASP A 37 9.43 -11.83 -10.03
CA ASP A 37 10.60 -11.07 -10.48
C ASP A 37 10.27 -9.62 -10.79
N ARG A 38 9.07 -9.35 -11.28
CA ARG A 38 8.58 -8.00 -11.49
C ARG A 38 8.21 -7.32 -10.18
N ARG A 39 7.42 -8.00 -9.34
CA ARG A 39 6.83 -7.45 -8.12
C ARG A 39 7.87 -7.18 -7.03
N VAL A 40 8.98 -7.89 -7.03
CA VAL A 40 10.06 -7.64 -6.08
C VAL A 40 10.68 -6.24 -6.24
N LYS A 41 10.56 -5.63 -7.42
CA LYS A 41 11.00 -4.23 -7.68
C LYS A 41 10.11 -3.20 -7.00
N GLU A 42 8.91 -3.59 -6.59
CA GLU A 42 7.94 -2.78 -5.87
C GLU A 42 7.96 -3.04 -4.35
N LEU A 43 8.93 -3.84 -3.86
CA LEU A 43 8.99 -4.26 -2.47
C LEU A 43 9.13 -3.05 -1.53
N CYS A 44 8.24 -2.98 -0.52
CA CYS A 44 8.25 -1.87 0.44
C CYS A 44 8.57 -2.33 1.86
N ALA A 45 7.93 -3.38 2.35
CA ALA A 45 8.19 -3.90 3.67
C ALA A 45 7.97 -5.41 3.77
N LEU A 46 8.71 -6.04 4.68
CA LEU A 46 8.52 -7.44 5.10
C LEU A 46 8.27 -7.48 6.61
N GLY A 47 7.43 -8.41 7.04
CA GLY A 47 7.25 -8.73 8.45
C GLY A 47 7.76 -10.13 8.75
N TYR A 48 8.67 -10.23 9.71
CA TYR A 48 9.29 -11.49 10.16
C TYR A 48 8.75 -11.91 11.53
N LEU A 49 8.40 -13.17 11.65
CA LEU A 49 8.12 -13.85 12.90
C LEU A 49 9.07 -15.03 13.04
N ASP A 50 9.88 -15.08 14.10
CA ASP A 50 10.87 -16.13 14.35
C ASP A 50 11.76 -16.44 13.12
N GLY A 51 12.17 -15.39 12.42
CA GLY A 51 13.03 -15.47 11.23
C GLY A 51 12.31 -15.87 9.93
N GLN A 52 11.01 -16.09 9.96
CA GLN A 52 10.19 -16.40 8.78
C GLN A 52 9.36 -15.20 8.33
N VAL A 53 9.28 -14.98 7.02
CA VAL A 53 8.39 -13.95 6.47
C VAL A 53 6.94 -14.42 6.59
N VAL A 54 6.10 -13.60 7.23
CA VAL A 54 4.66 -13.86 7.43
C VAL A 54 3.78 -12.84 6.73
N VAL A 55 4.33 -11.71 6.32
CA VAL A 55 3.61 -10.67 5.58
C VAL A 55 4.58 -9.85 4.74
N VAL A 56 4.13 -9.45 3.55
CA VAL A 56 4.90 -8.62 2.61
C VAL A 56 4.01 -7.52 2.06
N SER A 57 4.55 -6.30 1.92
CA SER A 57 3.90 -5.23 1.17
C SER A 57 4.74 -4.78 -0.03
N THR A 58 4.05 -4.37 -1.08
CA THR A 58 4.60 -3.76 -2.27
C THR A 58 3.91 -2.43 -2.55
N VAL A 59 4.61 -1.51 -3.20
CA VAL A 59 4.10 -0.18 -3.53
C VAL A 59 4.47 0.19 -4.96
N THR A 60 3.49 0.72 -5.68
CA THR A 60 3.69 1.37 -6.98
C THR A 60 3.32 2.84 -6.85
N VAL A 61 4.25 3.73 -7.10
CA VAL A 61 3.97 5.17 -7.14
C VAL A 61 3.32 5.53 -8.47
N SER A 62 2.09 6.02 -8.43
CA SER A 62 1.33 6.35 -9.64
C SER A 62 0.36 7.51 -9.43
N PRO A 63 -0.02 8.24 -10.50
CA PRO A 63 -1.12 9.19 -10.42
C PRO A 63 -2.44 8.46 -10.18
N VAL A 64 -3.27 9.01 -9.28
CA VAL A 64 -4.62 8.54 -8.98
C VAL A 64 -5.61 9.60 -9.43
N PRO A 65 -6.27 9.42 -10.59
CA PRO A 65 -7.12 10.45 -11.21
C PRO A 65 -8.26 10.91 -10.32
N GLN A 66 -8.82 10.02 -9.51
CA GLN A 66 -9.95 10.30 -8.62
C GLN A 66 -9.65 11.42 -7.61
N VAL A 67 -8.40 11.55 -7.21
CA VAL A 67 -7.94 12.58 -6.25
C VAL A 67 -6.95 13.57 -6.86
N ARG A 68 -6.66 13.46 -8.15
CA ARG A 68 -5.71 14.32 -8.89
C ARG A 68 -4.35 14.46 -8.20
N ALA A 69 -3.87 13.38 -7.61
CA ALA A 69 -2.61 13.34 -6.88
C ALA A 69 -1.82 12.09 -7.21
N ARG A 70 -0.51 12.16 -7.02
CA ARG A 70 0.39 11.02 -7.11
C ARG A 70 0.50 10.36 -5.75
N LEU A 71 0.23 9.07 -5.66
CA LEU A 71 0.17 8.30 -4.42
C LEU A 71 1.01 7.04 -4.52
N GLY A 72 1.45 6.53 -3.37
CA GLY A 72 1.97 5.18 -3.24
C GLY A 72 0.80 4.18 -3.12
N MET A 73 0.50 3.47 -4.20
CA MET A 73 -0.56 2.44 -4.21
C MET A 73 0.01 1.14 -3.68
N TYR A 74 -0.43 0.74 -2.49
CA TYR A 74 0.10 -0.42 -1.81
C TYR A 74 -0.76 -1.67 -1.98
N ARG A 75 -0.10 -2.81 -1.90
CA ARG A 75 -0.69 -4.13 -1.80
C ARG A 75 0.03 -4.90 -0.71
N CYS A 76 -0.66 -5.79 -0.02
CA CYS A 76 -0.03 -6.71 0.91
C CYS A 76 -0.50 -8.13 0.69
N ALA A 77 0.35 -9.08 1.07
CA ALA A 77 0.02 -10.48 1.18
C ALA A 77 0.38 -10.96 2.58
N VAL A 78 -0.56 -11.62 3.23
CA VAL A 78 -0.40 -12.19 4.58
C VAL A 78 -0.46 -13.70 4.46
N ASP A 79 0.44 -14.39 5.16
CA ASP A 79 0.41 -15.84 5.26
C ASP A 79 -0.94 -16.28 5.86
N PRO A 80 -1.67 -17.21 5.23
CA PRO A 80 -2.99 -17.67 5.67
C PRO A 80 -3.04 -18.10 7.14
N ASP A 81 -1.97 -18.69 7.66
CA ASP A 81 -1.88 -19.16 9.04
C ASP A 81 -1.91 -18.00 10.07
N PHE A 82 -1.65 -16.77 9.60
CA PHE A 82 -1.57 -15.57 10.43
C PHE A 82 -2.60 -14.47 10.09
N ARG A 83 -3.58 -14.75 9.23
CA ARG A 83 -4.56 -13.74 8.74
C ARG A 83 -5.39 -13.06 9.83
N ARG A 84 -5.60 -13.71 10.99
CA ARG A 84 -6.42 -13.20 12.10
C ARG A 84 -5.60 -12.43 13.15
N GLN A 85 -4.40 -11.97 12.80
CA GLN A 85 -3.45 -11.38 13.74
C GLN A 85 -3.18 -9.89 13.45
N ASP A 86 -4.12 -9.20 12.81
CA ASP A 86 -4.05 -7.77 12.44
C ASP A 86 -2.81 -7.40 11.61
N LEU A 87 -2.18 -8.40 10.96
CA LEU A 87 -0.93 -8.19 10.22
C LEU A 87 -1.12 -7.31 8.99
N ALA A 88 -2.27 -7.39 8.32
CA ALA A 88 -2.57 -6.54 7.18
C ALA A 88 -2.64 -5.08 7.59
N GLU A 89 -3.27 -4.77 8.71
CA GLU A 89 -3.38 -3.42 9.26
C GLU A 89 -2.03 -2.90 9.73
N ARG A 90 -1.27 -3.73 10.44
CA ARG A 90 0.06 -3.38 10.95
C ARG A 90 1.06 -3.10 9.83
N ILE A 91 1.11 -3.94 8.79
CA ILE A 91 2.00 -3.70 7.66
C ILE A 91 1.55 -2.50 6.83
N SER A 92 0.24 -2.25 6.73
CA SER A 92 -0.29 -1.03 6.11
C SER A 92 0.23 0.21 6.82
N GLY A 93 0.11 0.27 8.14
CA GLY A 93 0.61 1.38 8.96
C GLY A 93 2.12 1.57 8.82
N TYR A 94 2.89 0.47 8.82
CA TYR A 94 4.33 0.52 8.62
C TYR A 94 4.72 1.00 7.21
N THR A 95 4.06 0.47 6.17
CA THR A 95 4.26 0.90 4.78
C THR A 95 3.98 2.40 4.62
N ARG A 96 2.90 2.88 5.23
CA ARG A 96 2.58 4.31 5.23
C ARG A 96 3.72 5.13 5.86
N GLN A 97 4.24 4.73 7.01
CA GLN A 97 5.34 5.45 7.67
C GLN A 97 6.59 5.51 6.79
N VAL A 98 6.96 4.38 6.16
CA VAL A 98 8.10 4.31 5.23
C VAL A 98 7.92 5.29 4.08
N LEU A 99 6.75 5.30 3.45
CA LEU A 99 6.45 6.18 2.31
C LEU A 99 6.37 7.65 2.72
N GLU A 100 5.80 7.95 3.87
CA GLU A 100 5.69 9.33 4.38
C GLU A 100 7.09 9.92 4.65
N MET A 101 7.97 9.17 5.30
CA MET A 101 9.36 9.59 5.52
C MET A 101 10.10 9.79 4.20
N TRP A 102 10.01 8.82 3.30
CA TRP A 102 10.64 8.91 1.99
C TRP A 102 10.13 10.12 1.18
N SER A 103 8.84 10.41 1.22
CA SER A 103 8.26 11.53 0.47
C SER A 103 8.69 12.90 1.01
N VAL A 104 8.96 13.01 2.31
CA VAL A 104 9.55 14.22 2.92
C VAL A 104 10.98 14.44 2.43
N GLU A 105 11.76 13.36 2.32
CA GLU A 105 13.15 13.40 1.85
C GLU A 105 13.24 13.59 0.33
N ASN A 106 12.17 13.27 -0.41
CA ASN A 106 12.10 13.33 -1.87
C ASN A 106 10.91 14.16 -2.36
N PRO A 107 10.83 15.47 -2.01
CA PRO A 107 9.67 16.31 -2.33
C PRO A 107 9.43 16.49 -3.84
N GLN A 108 10.47 16.33 -4.66
CA GLN A 108 10.40 16.37 -6.12
C GLN A 108 9.52 15.24 -6.70
N GLU A 109 9.36 14.14 -5.98
CA GLU A 109 8.51 13.01 -6.38
C GLU A 109 7.02 13.34 -6.26
N LYS A 110 6.66 14.37 -5.50
CA LYS A 110 5.29 14.85 -5.30
C LYS A 110 4.31 13.77 -4.87
N VAL A 111 4.76 12.82 -4.05
CA VAL A 111 3.91 11.76 -3.50
C VAL A 111 3.23 12.29 -2.24
N LEU A 112 1.90 12.42 -2.29
CA LEU A 112 1.14 13.14 -1.26
C LEU A 112 0.41 12.23 -0.28
N GLY A 113 0.42 10.93 -0.53
CA GLY A 113 -0.28 9.97 0.30
C GLY A 113 -0.06 8.55 -0.17
N TYR A 114 -0.83 7.66 0.41
CA TYR A 114 -0.86 6.28 -0.03
C TYR A 114 -2.30 5.81 -0.21
N GLY A 115 -2.49 4.71 -0.92
CA GLY A 115 -3.81 4.16 -1.15
C GLY A 115 -3.75 2.69 -1.50
N ALA A 116 -4.92 2.08 -1.62
CA ALA A 116 -5.08 0.70 -2.05
C ALA A 116 -6.32 0.54 -2.92
N ILE A 117 -6.25 -0.42 -3.84
CA ILE A 117 -7.42 -0.98 -4.52
C ILE A 117 -7.82 -2.23 -3.74
N ILE A 118 -9.03 -2.24 -3.22
CA ILE A 118 -9.50 -3.31 -2.34
C ILE A 118 -10.03 -4.46 -3.19
N GLN A 119 -9.29 -5.57 -3.18
CA GLN A 119 -9.59 -6.77 -3.96
C GLN A 119 -10.06 -7.94 -3.09
N ALA A 120 -9.96 -7.84 -1.75
CA ALA A 120 -10.36 -8.90 -0.84
C ALA A 120 -11.87 -8.87 -0.58
N PRO A 121 -12.66 -9.87 -1.06
CA PRO A 121 -14.11 -9.89 -0.87
C PRO A 121 -14.52 -9.89 0.59
N GLU A 122 -13.78 -10.59 1.44
CA GLU A 122 -14.05 -10.65 2.88
C GLU A 122 -13.96 -9.27 3.54
N LEU A 123 -12.95 -8.49 3.16
CA LEU A 123 -12.77 -7.13 3.66
C LEU A 123 -13.91 -6.22 3.20
N MET A 124 -14.37 -6.39 1.96
CA MET A 124 -15.49 -5.65 1.40
C MET A 124 -16.81 -5.99 2.10
N MET A 125 -17.03 -7.25 2.47
CA MET A 125 -18.25 -7.66 3.17
C MET A 125 -18.36 -7.05 4.58
N HIS A 126 -17.23 -6.89 5.29
CA HIS A 126 -17.23 -6.41 6.67
C HIS A 126 -17.04 -4.89 6.78
N LYS A 127 -16.18 -4.29 5.96
CA LYS A 127 -15.81 -2.87 6.04
C LYS A 127 -16.14 -2.07 4.79
N GLY A 128 -16.65 -2.69 3.73
CA GLY A 128 -16.89 -2.02 2.45
C GLY A 128 -17.94 -0.91 2.51
N LEU A 129 -18.85 -0.93 3.47
CA LEU A 129 -19.87 0.09 3.66
C LEU A 129 -19.39 1.32 4.46
N GLU A 130 -18.26 1.21 5.14
CA GLU A 130 -17.69 2.32 5.91
C GLU A 130 -16.98 3.30 4.96
N PRO A 131 -17.36 4.59 4.91
CA PRO A 131 -16.73 5.57 4.04
C PRO A 131 -15.29 5.87 4.45
N VAL A 132 -14.96 5.70 5.72
CA VAL A 132 -13.61 5.91 6.29
C VAL A 132 -13.21 4.71 7.11
N TRP A 133 -12.00 4.20 6.88
CA TRP A 133 -11.38 3.17 7.72
C TRP A 133 -10.32 3.82 8.61
N HIS A 134 -10.49 3.72 9.93
CA HIS A 134 -9.63 4.38 10.91
C HIS A 134 -8.46 3.52 11.39
N ASP A 135 -8.51 2.19 11.19
CA ASP A 135 -7.65 1.22 11.87
C ASP A 135 -6.33 0.92 11.14
N TRP A 136 -6.04 1.59 10.04
CA TRP A 136 -4.94 1.25 9.14
C TRP A 136 -3.71 2.19 9.24
N GLY A 137 -3.49 2.74 10.43
CA GLY A 137 -2.40 3.68 10.71
C GLY A 137 -2.64 5.10 10.20
N THR A 138 -3.72 5.30 9.46
CA THR A 138 -4.31 6.58 9.05
C THR A 138 -5.75 6.33 8.61
N ASP A 139 -6.48 7.43 8.39
CA ASP A 139 -7.81 7.36 7.79
C ASP A 139 -7.72 7.02 6.30
N LEU A 140 -8.21 5.84 5.91
CA LEU A 140 -8.39 5.47 4.51
C LEU A 140 -9.80 5.82 4.04
N VAL A 141 -9.92 6.89 3.27
CA VAL A 141 -11.18 7.41 2.75
C VAL A 141 -11.52 6.74 1.43
N LEU A 142 -12.79 6.38 1.22
CA LEU A 142 -13.27 5.95 -0.09
C LEU A 142 -13.16 7.11 -1.08
N ALA A 143 -12.29 6.97 -2.08
CA ALA A 143 -12.02 7.98 -3.10
C ALA A 143 -12.75 7.71 -4.43
N GLY A 144 -13.20 6.49 -4.64
CA GLY A 144 -13.89 6.09 -5.87
C GLY A 144 -13.78 4.60 -6.15
N TYR A 145 -14.00 4.24 -7.41
CA TYR A 145 -14.02 2.86 -7.86
C TYR A 145 -13.21 2.68 -9.14
N THR A 146 -12.64 1.49 -9.31
CA THR A 146 -12.06 1.07 -10.59
C THR A 146 -13.18 0.78 -11.59
N GLN A 147 -12.82 0.59 -12.86
CA GLN A 147 -13.79 0.15 -13.89
C GLN A 147 -14.41 -1.24 -13.57
N ARG A 148 -13.75 -2.05 -12.74
CA ARG A 148 -14.25 -3.34 -12.26
C ARG A 148 -15.14 -3.24 -11.03
N GLY A 149 -15.36 -2.02 -10.51
CA GLY A 149 -16.14 -1.79 -9.29
C GLY A 149 -15.38 -2.02 -7.98
N GLU A 150 -14.07 -2.19 -8.02
CA GLU A 150 -13.23 -2.31 -6.81
C GLU A 150 -13.07 -0.94 -6.15
N GLN A 151 -13.16 -0.87 -4.83
CA GLN A 151 -12.97 0.38 -4.11
C GLN A 151 -11.52 0.86 -4.16
N ILE A 152 -11.35 2.15 -4.42
CA ILE A 152 -10.09 2.87 -4.28
C ILE A 152 -10.15 3.65 -2.98
N ARG A 153 -9.26 3.33 -2.04
CA ARG A 153 -9.16 4.00 -0.75
C ARG A 153 -7.83 4.73 -0.62
N VAL A 154 -7.86 5.93 -0.04
CA VAL A 154 -6.75 6.87 -0.04
C VAL A 154 -6.55 7.45 1.35
N GLY A 155 -5.29 7.54 1.81
CA GLY A 155 -4.86 8.26 2.99
C GLY A 155 -3.81 9.31 2.64
N TRP A 156 -3.99 10.54 3.13
CA TRP A 156 -3.05 11.63 2.91
C TRP A 156 -1.91 11.60 3.93
N PHE A 157 -0.71 11.99 3.49
CA PHE A 157 0.39 12.23 4.41
C PHE A 157 0.17 13.54 5.18
N ARG A 158 0.73 13.63 6.40
CA ARG A 158 0.55 14.81 7.26
C ARG A 158 1.09 16.10 6.65
N HIS A 159 2.14 16.01 5.82
CA HIS A 159 2.76 17.14 5.13
C HIS A 159 2.16 17.43 3.76
N ALA A 160 1.15 16.67 3.32
CA ALA A 160 0.56 16.82 2.01
C ALA A 160 -0.04 18.21 1.81
N LYS A 161 0.31 18.84 0.70
CA LYS A 161 -0.29 20.09 0.24
C LYS A 161 -0.81 19.89 -1.17
N LEU A 162 -2.11 20.07 -1.34
CA LEU A 162 -2.74 19.97 -2.64
C LEU A 162 -2.51 21.26 -3.42
N GLU A 163 -2.26 21.12 -4.72
CA GLU A 163 -2.22 22.28 -5.62
C GLU A 163 -3.64 22.87 -5.73
N PRO A 164 -3.77 24.23 -5.76
CA PRO A 164 -5.06 24.85 -6.01
C PRO A 164 -5.63 24.32 -7.33
N SER A 165 -6.92 24.00 -7.36
CA SER A 165 -7.57 23.64 -8.62
C SER A 165 -7.50 24.84 -9.54
N GLN A 166 -6.74 24.74 -10.63
CA GLN A 166 -6.87 25.68 -11.73
C GLN A 166 -8.29 25.48 -12.27
N ARG A 167 -9.18 26.45 -12.05
CA ARG A 167 -10.42 26.53 -12.83
C ARG A 167 -9.99 26.61 -14.29
N PRO A 168 -10.55 25.81 -15.21
CA PRO A 168 -10.36 26.08 -16.61
C PRO A 168 -10.81 27.53 -16.86
N GLU A 169 -9.88 28.36 -17.32
CA GLU A 169 -10.22 29.70 -17.77
C GLU A 169 -11.17 29.55 -18.97
N GLY A 170 -12.37 30.07 -18.83
CA GLY A 170 -13.28 30.24 -19.95
C GLY A 170 -14.39 29.20 -20.06
N THR A 171 -15.46 29.45 -19.33
CA THR A 171 -16.83 29.49 -19.90
C THR A 171 -17.62 30.48 -19.07
N ALA A 172 -17.41 31.76 -19.33
CA ALA A 172 -18.45 32.77 -19.07
C ALA A 172 -19.57 32.49 -20.07
N GLN A 173 -20.72 32.07 -19.59
CA GLN A 173 -22.01 32.30 -20.24
C GLN A 173 -22.69 33.46 -19.59
#